data_a38f7d73173d50d86a58b966b558c166
#
_entry.id   a38f7d73173d50d86a58b966b558c166
#
_cell.length_a   1.000
_cell.length_b   1.000
_cell.length_c   1.000
_cell.angle_alpha   90.00
_cell.angle_beta   90.00
_cell.angle_gamma   90.00
#
_symmetry.space_group_name_H-M   'P 1'
#
loop_
_entity.id
_entity.type
_entity.pdbx_description
1 polymer ?
#
loop_
_entity_poly.entity_id
_entity_poly.type
_entity_poly.pdbx_seq_one_letter_code
_entity_poly.pdbx_strand_id
1 'polypeptide(L)'
;MRTSHLTSLCAALLIAGTTTALAQNQPRGQQPPPPPKAGPYKPVAVTPPQPIADPGFEAFRKQMGEAAQRKDRAALAKLIVGQGFFWLREQGDRADKKRAGIDNLAAALGLNNKDGAGWDMLASFADDPTGAASPEQKGATCAPADPNFDRKAFEALLQSTQTDLGDWGYPVSADLEVRAVPQANAPVVEKLGSAFVRIVAENGPTAPTFLRVVTPSGKTGFVSVDSVAPIGNDQICYVKDASGWKIGGYIGGGDAQ
;
A
#
# COMPACT_ATOMS: atom_id res chain seq x y z
N MET A 1 -31.65 16.34 78.65
CA MET A 1 -33.02 16.77 78.91
C MET A 1 -33.85 16.62 77.64
N ARG A 2 -34.92 15.82 77.73
CA ARG A 2 -36.20 15.79 76.98
C ARG A 2 -36.06 15.77 75.45
N THR A 3 -36.23 14.61 74.82
CA THR A 3 -37.45 13.94 74.35
C THR A 3 -38.36 14.77 73.47
N SER A 4 -38.58 14.33 72.24
CA SER A 4 -39.95 14.11 71.75
C SER A 4 -39.94 13.40 70.39
N HIS A 5 -40.62 12.27 70.38
CA HIS A 5 -41.00 11.46 69.23
C HIS A 5 -42.06 12.17 68.41
N LEU A 6 -42.05 12.01 67.09
CA LEU A 6 -43.29 12.06 66.30
C LEU A 6 -43.18 11.11 65.10
N THR A 7 -43.88 10.03 65.22
CA THR A 7 -44.26 9.06 64.20
C THR A 7 -45.19 9.74 63.18
N SER A 8 -44.88 9.55 61.88
CA SER A 8 -45.89 9.78 60.86
C SER A 8 -45.81 8.68 59.80
N LEU A 9 -46.87 7.89 59.79
CA LEU A 9 -47.22 6.92 58.74
C LEU A 9 -47.56 7.67 57.48
N CYS A 10 -47.03 7.27 56.34
CA CYS A 10 -47.61 7.55 55.05
C CYS A 10 -47.48 6.37 54.09
N ALA A 11 -48.59 6.07 53.52
CA ALA A 11 -48.97 4.91 52.76
C ALA A 11 -48.13 4.67 51.51
N ALA A 12 -47.82 3.39 51.25
CA ALA A 12 -47.27 2.88 50.03
C ALA A 12 -48.35 2.85 48.93
N LEU A 13 -48.15 3.66 47.88
CA LEU A 13 -48.85 3.49 46.59
C LEU A 13 -47.93 2.70 45.67
N LEU A 14 -48.27 1.44 45.44
CA LEU A 14 -47.67 0.58 44.40
C LEU A 14 -48.23 1.00 43.04
N ILE A 15 -47.46 1.74 42.24
CA ILE A 15 -47.75 1.96 40.84
C ILE A 15 -47.02 0.85 40.06
N ALA A 16 -47.76 -0.13 39.57
CA ALA A 16 -47.29 -1.15 38.63
C ALA A 16 -47.12 -0.50 37.26
N GLY A 17 -45.91 -0.03 36.97
CA GLY A 17 -45.54 0.43 35.65
C GLY A 17 -45.20 -0.76 34.74
N THR A 18 -46.07 -1.08 33.80
CA THR A 18 -45.80 -2.02 32.71
C THR A 18 -44.80 -1.37 31.74
N THR A 19 -43.52 -1.70 31.87
CA THR A 19 -42.53 -1.34 30.86
C THR A 19 -42.69 -2.25 29.65
N THR A 20 -43.37 -1.75 28.61
CA THR A 20 -43.31 -2.35 27.27
C THR A 20 -41.89 -2.19 26.74
N ALA A 21 -41.10 -3.28 26.75
CA ALA A 21 -39.84 -3.35 26.08
C ALA A 21 -40.08 -3.27 24.57
N LEU A 22 -39.85 -2.09 24.00
CA LEU A 22 -39.70 -1.91 22.56
C LEU A 22 -38.42 -2.66 22.18
N ALA A 23 -38.56 -3.87 21.66
CA ALA A 23 -37.49 -4.58 20.99
C ALA A 23 -37.05 -3.71 19.80
N GLN A 24 -35.93 -2.98 19.96
CA GLN A 24 -35.25 -2.31 18.86
C GLN A 24 -34.74 -3.41 17.91
N ASN A 25 -35.42 -3.55 16.77
CA ASN A 25 -34.88 -4.25 15.61
C ASN A 25 -33.65 -3.49 15.14
N GLN A 26 -32.49 -3.74 15.73
CA GLN A 26 -31.23 -3.35 15.12
C GLN A 26 -31.10 -4.13 13.81
N PRO A 27 -30.90 -3.46 12.66
CA PRO A 27 -30.56 -4.17 11.44
C PRO A 27 -29.29 -4.98 11.74
N ARG A 28 -29.41 -6.30 11.64
CA ARG A 28 -28.25 -7.19 11.67
C ARG A 28 -27.28 -6.68 10.62
N GLY A 29 -26.19 -6.07 11.05
CA GLY A 29 -25.10 -5.69 10.17
C GLY A 29 -24.79 -6.92 9.31
N GLN A 30 -24.91 -6.77 8.01
CA GLN A 30 -24.49 -7.80 7.06
C GLN A 30 -23.03 -8.08 7.38
N GLN A 31 -22.74 -9.23 7.97
CA GLN A 31 -21.37 -9.72 8.07
C GLN A 31 -20.81 -9.73 6.65
N PRO A 32 -19.63 -9.13 6.41
CA PRO A 32 -19.01 -9.24 5.11
C PRO A 32 -18.94 -10.73 4.73
N PRO A 33 -19.18 -11.06 3.45
CA PRO A 33 -19.11 -12.43 3.01
C PRO A 33 -17.76 -13.03 3.41
N PRO A 34 -17.73 -14.29 3.86
CA PRO A 34 -16.46 -14.92 4.23
C PRO A 34 -15.50 -14.85 3.03
N PRO A 35 -14.22 -14.58 3.27
CA PRO A 35 -13.24 -14.49 2.19
C PRO A 35 -13.30 -15.77 1.32
N PRO A 36 -13.18 -15.65 0.00
CA PRO A 36 -13.24 -16.78 -0.91
C PRO A 36 -12.25 -17.85 -0.46
N LYS A 37 -12.68 -19.12 -0.46
CA LYS A 37 -11.82 -20.23 -0.07
C LYS A 37 -10.57 -20.23 -0.95
N ALA A 38 -9.41 -20.29 -0.31
CA ALA A 38 -8.15 -20.47 -1.00
C ALA A 38 -8.19 -21.82 -1.74
N GLY A 39 -8.03 -21.79 -3.06
CA GLY A 39 -8.01 -22.95 -3.91
C GLY A 39 -6.89 -22.85 -4.95
N PRO A 40 -6.61 -23.92 -5.69
CA PRO A 40 -5.63 -23.87 -6.76
C PRO A 40 -6.08 -22.89 -7.85
N TYR A 41 -5.08 -22.24 -8.49
CA TYR A 41 -5.32 -21.30 -9.57
C TYR A 41 -4.30 -21.50 -10.70
N LYS A 42 -4.64 -21.00 -11.89
CA LYS A 42 -3.70 -21.04 -13.03
C LYS A 42 -2.62 -19.97 -12.82
N PRO A 43 -1.32 -20.36 -12.75
CA PRO A 43 -0.26 -19.38 -12.56
C PRO A 43 -0.16 -18.42 -13.75
N VAL A 44 0.07 -17.14 -13.47
CA VAL A 44 0.42 -16.13 -14.47
C VAL A 44 1.88 -15.75 -14.25
N ALA A 45 2.71 -15.99 -15.27
CA ALA A 45 4.13 -15.72 -15.22
C ALA A 45 4.41 -14.20 -15.13
N VAL A 46 5.45 -13.86 -14.39
CA VAL A 46 5.90 -12.49 -14.14
C VAL A 46 7.39 -12.37 -14.45
N THR A 47 7.78 -11.31 -15.11
CA THR A 47 9.19 -10.90 -15.22
C THR A 47 9.36 -9.68 -14.31
N PRO A 48 10.15 -9.80 -13.22
CA PRO A 48 10.44 -8.68 -12.33
C PRO A 48 11.12 -7.52 -13.07
N PRO A 49 10.86 -6.27 -12.63
CA PRO A 49 11.52 -5.10 -13.21
C PRO A 49 13.04 -5.15 -12.99
N GLN A 50 13.77 -4.46 -13.85
CA GLN A 50 15.22 -4.41 -13.79
C GLN A 50 15.71 -3.04 -13.32
N PRO A 51 16.86 -2.97 -12.63
CA PRO A 51 17.49 -1.70 -12.30
C PRO A 51 17.82 -0.87 -13.54
N ILE A 52 17.72 0.44 -13.41
CA ILE A 52 18.20 1.37 -14.45
C ILE A 52 19.72 1.38 -14.45
N ALA A 53 20.32 0.93 -15.54
CA ALA A 53 21.77 0.87 -15.72
C ALA A 53 22.34 2.24 -16.13
N ASP A 54 22.22 3.26 -15.28
CA ASP A 54 22.73 4.62 -15.48
C ASP A 54 23.40 5.13 -14.20
N PRO A 55 24.76 5.28 -14.18
CA PRO A 55 25.46 5.80 -13.01
C PRO A 55 24.98 7.19 -12.55
N GLY A 56 24.50 8.02 -13.50
CA GLY A 56 23.93 9.31 -13.17
C GLY A 56 22.60 9.18 -12.41
N PHE A 57 21.81 8.17 -12.71
CA PHE A 57 20.59 7.85 -11.98
C PHE A 57 20.88 7.33 -10.57
N GLU A 58 21.87 6.49 -10.41
CA GLU A 58 22.30 6.01 -9.09
C GLU A 58 22.77 7.16 -8.21
N ALA A 59 23.63 8.04 -8.72
CA ALA A 59 24.09 9.23 -7.99
C ALA A 59 22.94 10.17 -7.64
N PHE A 60 21.96 10.32 -8.53
CA PHE A 60 20.75 11.12 -8.31
C PHE A 60 19.88 10.54 -7.19
N ARG A 61 19.60 9.23 -7.22
CA ARG A 61 18.82 8.54 -6.17
C ARG A 61 19.48 8.68 -4.80
N LYS A 62 20.80 8.54 -4.73
CA LYS A 62 21.55 8.76 -3.48
C LYS A 62 21.33 10.17 -2.92
N GLN A 63 21.42 11.22 -3.75
CA GLN A 63 21.14 12.60 -3.34
C GLN A 63 19.69 12.78 -2.86
N MET A 64 18.74 12.14 -3.54
CA MET A 64 17.33 12.17 -3.16
C MET A 64 17.11 11.50 -1.79
N GLY A 65 17.69 10.32 -1.57
CA GLY A 65 17.65 9.62 -0.28
C GLY A 65 18.26 10.43 0.86
N GLU A 66 19.41 11.03 0.62
CA GLU A 66 20.06 11.91 1.61
C GLU A 66 19.20 13.14 1.95
N ALA A 67 18.54 13.76 0.95
CA ALA A 67 17.63 14.87 1.18
C ALA A 67 16.38 14.41 1.96
N ALA A 68 15.85 13.23 1.65
CA ALA A 68 14.70 12.64 2.34
C ALA A 68 15.01 12.36 3.82
N GLN A 69 16.12 11.68 4.10
CA GLN A 69 16.54 11.32 5.46
C GLN A 69 16.74 12.55 6.35
N ARG A 70 17.30 13.63 5.79
CA ARG A 70 17.48 14.90 6.50
C ARG A 70 16.25 15.79 6.49
N LYS A 71 15.19 15.41 5.79
CA LYS A 71 13.99 16.23 5.55
C LYS A 71 14.35 17.60 4.98
N ASP A 72 15.39 17.64 4.13
CA ASP A 72 15.98 18.84 3.57
C ASP A 72 15.23 19.26 2.30
N ARG A 73 14.20 20.09 2.49
CA ARG A 73 13.38 20.63 1.40
C ARG A 73 14.21 21.45 0.39
N ALA A 74 15.23 22.17 0.85
CA ALA A 74 16.04 23.03 -0.03
C ALA A 74 16.95 22.19 -0.94
N ALA A 75 17.56 21.12 -0.40
CA ALA A 75 18.30 20.16 -1.19
C ALA A 75 17.38 19.42 -2.18
N LEU A 76 16.22 18.95 -1.72
CA LEU A 76 15.23 18.27 -2.55
C LEU A 76 14.74 19.16 -3.70
N ALA A 77 14.50 20.45 -3.47
CA ALA A 77 14.03 21.37 -4.50
C ALA A 77 14.99 21.48 -5.71
N LYS A 78 16.28 21.24 -5.50
CA LYS A 78 17.29 21.23 -6.58
C LYS A 78 17.22 19.98 -7.46
N LEU A 79 16.60 18.93 -6.96
CA LEU A 79 16.42 17.63 -7.63
C LEU A 79 15.08 17.54 -8.39
N ILE A 80 14.25 18.54 -8.35
CA ILE A 80 12.91 18.54 -8.94
C ILE A 80 12.86 19.55 -10.09
N VAL A 81 12.05 19.27 -11.10
CA VAL A 81 11.75 20.26 -12.15
C VAL A 81 11.13 21.52 -11.55
N GLY A 82 11.59 22.69 -11.98
CA GLY A 82 11.05 23.96 -11.48
C GLY A 82 9.60 24.17 -11.87
N GLN A 83 9.27 23.80 -13.12
CA GLN A 83 7.94 23.89 -13.72
C GLN A 83 7.62 22.60 -14.48
N GLY A 84 6.34 22.38 -14.80
CA GLY A 84 5.92 21.22 -15.59
C GLY A 84 5.84 19.90 -14.79
N PHE A 85 5.88 19.97 -13.45
CA PHE A 85 5.61 18.81 -12.62
C PHE A 85 4.20 18.28 -12.92
N PHE A 86 4.03 16.96 -12.97
CA PHE A 86 2.74 16.30 -13.10
C PHE A 86 2.43 15.44 -11.86
N TRP A 87 1.16 15.30 -11.54
CA TRP A 87 0.65 14.45 -10.49
C TRP A 87 -0.58 13.71 -10.99
N LEU A 88 -0.38 12.49 -11.50
CA LEU A 88 -1.44 11.70 -12.10
C LEU A 88 -2.17 10.84 -11.08
N ARG A 89 -3.48 10.85 -11.18
CA ARG A 89 -4.43 10.01 -10.45
C ARG A 89 -5.52 9.54 -11.41
N GLU A 90 -6.40 8.66 -10.96
CA GLU A 90 -7.53 8.16 -11.77
C GLU A 90 -8.32 9.28 -12.47
N GLN A 91 -8.45 10.44 -11.83
CA GLN A 91 -9.18 11.60 -12.35
C GLN A 91 -8.31 12.58 -13.16
N GLY A 92 -7.10 12.18 -13.53
CA GLY A 92 -6.16 12.99 -14.32
C GLY A 92 -5.10 13.72 -13.49
N ASP A 93 -4.51 14.76 -14.11
CA ASP A 93 -3.39 15.50 -13.50
C ASP A 93 -3.88 16.50 -12.44
N ARG A 94 -3.42 16.32 -11.22
CA ARG A 94 -3.77 17.12 -10.04
C ARG A 94 -2.73 18.20 -9.71
N ALA A 95 -1.61 18.25 -10.46
CA ALA A 95 -0.58 19.24 -10.20
C ALA A 95 -1.08 20.67 -10.49
N ASP A 96 -0.82 21.58 -9.56
CA ASP A 96 -1.06 23.01 -9.77
C ASP A 96 0.05 23.58 -10.67
N LYS A 97 -0.31 23.94 -11.90
CA LYS A 97 0.63 24.44 -12.93
C LYS A 97 1.26 25.80 -12.58
N LYS A 98 0.72 26.51 -11.58
CA LYS A 98 1.26 27.78 -11.08
C LYS A 98 2.28 27.62 -9.96
N ARG A 99 2.34 26.41 -9.35
CA ARG A 99 3.27 26.12 -8.26
C ARG A 99 4.58 25.54 -8.78
N ALA A 100 5.63 25.74 -8.00
CA ALA A 100 6.91 25.06 -8.23
C ALA A 100 6.76 23.53 -8.05
N GLY A 101 7.61 22.76 -8.75
CA GLY A 101 7.58 21.30 -8.66
C GLY A 101 7.71 20.77 -7.22
N ILE A 102 8.56 21.42 -6.40
CA ILE A 102 8.72 21.03 -4.98
C ILE A 102 7.43 21.21 -4.17
N ASP A 103 6.59 22.20 -4.50
CA ASP A 103 5.33 22.42 -3.79
C ASP A 103 4.28 21.38 -4.22
N ASN A 104 4.28 21.01 -5.49
CA ASN A 104 3.44 19.92 -6.00
C ASN A 104 3.85 18.56 -5.41
N LEU A 105 5.14 18.23 -5.38
CA LEU A 105 5.62 17.00 -4.77
C LEU A 105 5.30 16.97 -3.27
N ALA A 106 5.47 18.09 -2.57
CA ALA A 106 5.15 18.18 -1.16
C ALA A 106 3.66 17.95 -0.87
N ALA A 107 2.78 18.41 -1.75
CA ALA A 107 1.35 18.16 -1.65
C ALA A 107 1.02 16.69 -1.98
N ALA A 108 1.65 16.11 -3.01
CA ALA A 108 1.41 14.75 -3.44
C ALA A 108 1.83 13.70 -2.39
N LEU A 109 2.98 13.88 -1.77
CA LEU A 109 3.54 12.95 -0.77
C LEU A 109 3.20 13.33 0.67
N GLY A 110 2.64 14.51 0.92
CA GLY A 110 2.40 14.96 2.29
C GLY A 110 3.68 15.32 3.05
N LEU A 111 4.71 15.89 2.37
CA LEU A 111 5.99 16.23 3.02
C LEU A 111 5.87 17.25 4.17
N ASN A 112 4.75 17.98 4.24
CA ASN A 112 4.47 18.96 5.29
C ASN A 112 3.76 18.33 6.50
N ASN A 113 3.38 17.06 6.44
CA ASN A 113 2.72 16.36 7.54
C ASN A 113 3.69 16.14 8.70
N LYS A 114 3.18 16.26 9.93
CA LYS A 114 4.00 16.17 11.15
C LYS A 114 4.54 14.78 11.44
N ASP A 115 3.85 13.74 10.93
CA ASP A 115 4.24 12.33 11.09
C ASP A 115 5.51 11.97 10.33
N GLY A 116 5.84 12.75 9.29
CA GLY A 116 7.02 12.51 8.46
C GLY A 116 6.86 11.39 7.42
N ALA A 117 5.69 10.77 7.32
CA ALA A 117 5.44 9.62 6.43
C ALA A 117 5.78 9.93 4.96
N GLY A 118 5.51 11.16 4.49
CA GLY A 118 5.88 11.56 3.12
C GLY A 118 7.38 11.55 2.86
N TRP A 119 8.20 11.89 3.87
CA TRP A 119 9.66 11.81 3.76
C TRP A 119 10.16 10.37 3.76
N ASP A 120 9.53 9.50 4.56
CA ASP A 120 9.85 8.08 4.60
C ASP A 120 9.48 7.41 3.26
N MET A 121 8.34 7.78 2.67
CA MET A 121 7.95 7.35 1.33
C MET A 121 8.95 7.83 0.27
N LEU A 122 9.40 9.07 0.32
CA LEU A 122 10.42 9.58 -0.60
C LEU A 122 11.75 8.83 -0.46
N ALA A 123 12.15 8.46 0.76
CA ALA A 123 13.33 7.62 1.01
C ALA A 123 13.16 6.24 0.38
N SER A 124 11.99 5.61 0.51
CA SER A 124 11.69 4.32 -0.13
C SER A 124 11.80 4.38 -1.64
N PHE A 125 11.31 5.46 -2.27
CA PHE A 125 11.51 5.66 -3.72
C PHE A 125 12.97 5.83 -4.10
N ALA A 126 13.79 6.46 -3.23
CA ALA A 126 15.21 6.61 -3.47
C ALA A 126 15.96 5.27 -3.39
N ASP A 127 15.48 4.33 -2.60
CA ASP A 127 16.08 3.00 -2.44
C ASP A 127 15.75 2.06 -3.61
N ASP A 128 14.66 2.32 -4.35
CA ASP A 128 14.28 1.49 -5.49
C ASP A 128 15.14 1.80 -6.74
N PRO A 129 15.94 0.84 -7.25
CA PRO A 129 16.79 1.04 -8.43
C PRO A 129 16.04 0.86 -9.75
N THR A 130 14.81 0.38 -9.73
CA THR A 130 14.07 0.04 -10.95
C THR A 130 13.49 1.28 -11.62
N GLY A 131 13.06 1.13 -12.86
CA GLY A 131 12.35 2.17 -13.57
C GLY A 131 11.97 1.74 -14.98
N ALA A 132 10.82 2.21 -15.42
CA ALA A 132 10.31 1.97 -16.76
C ALA A 132 9.77 3.26 -17.39
N ALA A 133 9.81 3.33 -18.71
CA ALA A 133 9.19 4.46 -19.44
C ALA A 133 7.69 4.50 -19.12
N SER A 134 7.21 5.66 -18.71
CA SER A 134 5.79 5.86 -18.42
C SER A 134 4.97 5.78 -19.71
N PRO A 135 3.92 4.97 -19.76
CA PRO A 135 2.98 4.97 -20.87
C PRO A 135 2.10 6.24 -20.89
N GLU A 136 1.91 6.87 -19.73
CA GLU A 136 1.01 8.01 -19.54
C GLU A 136 1.71 9.36 -19.77
N GLN A 137 3.03 9.41 -19.47
CA GLN A 137 3.81 10.65 -19.57
C GLN A 137 5.05 10.45 -20.44
N LYS A 138 4.98 10.88 -21.69
CA LYS A 138 6.09 10.75 -22.63
C LYS A 138 7.37 11.40 -22.11
N GLY A 139 8.47 10.65 -22.17
CA GLY A 139 9.78 11.12 -21.74
C GLY A 139 10.04 11.00 -20.24
N ALA A 140 9.08 10.52 -19.47
CA ALA A 140 9.27 10.19 -18.06
C ALA A 140 9.61 8.71 -17.88
N THR A 141 10.45 8.43 -16.86
CA THR A 141 10.76 7.09 -16.35
C THR A 141 10.23 7.03 -14.91
N CYS A 142 9.35 6.08 -14.60
CA CYS A 142 8.72 6.00 -13.28
C CYS A 142 9.22 4.78 -12.50
N ALA A 143 9.37 4.94 -11.18
CA ALA A 143 9.84 3.95 -10.22
C ALA A 143 8.95 3.93 -8.95
N PRO A 144 8.73 2.76 -8.33
CA PRO A 144 9.13 1.43 -8.78
C PRO A 144 8.53 1.09 -10.14
N ALA A 145 9.27 0.36 -10.97
CA ALA A 145 8.71 -0.10 -12.22
C ALA A 145 7.74 -1.26 -12.00
N ASP A 146 6.65 -1.29 -12.76
CA ASP A 146 5.75 -2.44 -12.77
C ASP A 146 6.44 -3.67 -13.38
N PRO A 147 6.13 -4.89 -12.91
CA PRO A 147 6.58 -6.12 -13.54
C PRO A 147 5.92 -6.30 -14.92
N ASN A 148 6.59 -7.06 -15.79
CA ASN A 148 6.02 -7.44 -17.07
C ASN A 148 5.26 -8.77 -16.96
N PHE A 149 3.99 -8.80 -17.41
CA PHE A 149 3.13 -9.97 -17.38
C PHE A 149 1.99 -9.88 -18.42
N ASP A 150 1.34 -10.99 -18.70
CA ASP A 150 0.12 -11.03 -19.52
C ASP A 150 -1.07 -10.47 -18.74
N ARG A 151 -1.45 -9.22 -19.05
CA ARG A 151 -2.58 -8.53 -18.39
C ARG A 151 -3.91 -9.26 -18.55
N LYS A 152 -4.18 -9.85 -19.72
CA LYS A 152 -5.43 -10.60 -19.95
C LYS A 152 -5.48 -11.90 -19.13
N ALA A 153 -4.35 -12.60 -19.04
CA ALA A 153 -4.26 -13.78 -18.20
C ALA A 153 -4.43 -13.41 -16.71
N PHE A 154 -3.90 -12.25 -16.29
CA PHE A 154 -4.04 -11.77 -14.91
C PHE A 154 -5.49 -11.33 -14.60
N GLU A 155 -6.15 -10.60 -15.49
CA GLU A 155 -7.58 -10.27 -15.37
C GLU A 155 -8.45 -11.53 -15.25
N ALA A 156 -8.19 -12.56 -16.07
CA ALA A 156 -8.88 -13.84 -15.96
C ALA A 156 -8.59 -14.55 -14.63
N LEU A 157 -7.38 -14.39 -14.08
CA LEU A 157 -7.01 -14.89 -12.75
C LEU A 157 -7.84 -14.20 -11.67
N LEU A 158 -7.92 -12.86 -11.65
CA LEU A 158 -8.74 -12.11 -10.70
C LEU A 158 -10.21 -12.56 -10.74
N GLN A 159 -10.78 -12.64 -11.93
CA GLN A 159 -12.18 -13.07 -12.12
C GLN A 159 -12.43 -14.51 -11.63
N SER A 160 -11.54 -15.45 -11.98
CA SER A 160 -11.72 -16.87 -11.62
C SER A 160 -11.55 -17.13 -10.12
N THR A 161 -10.77 -16.31 -9.44
CA THR A 161 -10.50 -16.41 -8.00
C THR A 161 -11.37 -15.48 -7.15
N GLN A 162 -12.14 -14.60 -7.79
CA GLN A 162 -12.95 -13.56 -7.11
C GLN A 162 -12.10 -12.71 -6.15
N THR A 163 -10.98 -12.22 -6.65
CA THR A 163 -10.00 -11.41 -5.90
C THR A 163 -9.77 -10.09 -6.58
N ASP A 164 -9.19 -9.15 -5.83
CA ASP A 164 -8.78 -7.83 -6.30
C ASP A 164 -7.25 -7.77 -6.53
N LEU A 165 -6.79 -6.70 -7.16
CA LEU A 165 -5.38 -6.46 -7.44
C LEU A 165 -4.51 -6.55 -6.16
N GLY A 166 -4.99 -5.98 -5.05
CA GLY A 166 -4.30 -5.97 -3.76
C GLY A 166 -4.12 -7.34 -3.10
N ASP A 167 -4.84 -8.36 -3.58
CA ASP A 167 -4.68 -9.75 -3.09
C ASP A 167 -3.49 -10.48 -3.73
N TRP A 168 -2.73 -9.81 -4.60
CA TRP A 168 -1.67 -10.44 -5.37
C TRP A 168 -0.34 -9.72 -5.23
N GLY A 169 0.71 -10.51 -5.23
CA GLY A 169 2.08 -10.03 -5.31
C GLY A 169 2.92 -10.93 -6.22
N TYR A 170 4.11 -10.49 -6.54
CA TYR A 170 5.04 -11.27 -7.35
C TYR A 170 6.37 -11.46 -6.63
N PRO A 171 7.05 -12.62 -6.81
CA PRO A 171 8.34 -12.88 -6.23
C PRO A 171 9.40 -11.90 -6.75
N VAL A 172 10.19 -11.30 -5.84
CA VAL A 172 11.33 -10.46 -6.22
C VAL A 172 12.54 -11.28 -6.72
N SER A 173 12.51 -12.60 -6.50
CA SER A 173 13.51 -13.56 -6.99
C SER A 173 12.84 -14.83 -7.52
N ALA A 174 13.54 -15.55 -8.41
CA ALA A 174 12.99 -16.73 -9.10
C ALA A 174 12.75 -17.95 -8.20
N ASP A 175 13.30 -17.98 -6.99
CA ASP A 175 13.28 -19.15 -6.09
C ASP A 175 12.56 -18.84 -4.76
N LEU A 176 11.33 -18.36 -4.84
CA LEU A 176 10.53 -18.07 -3.65
C LEU A 176 10.17 -19.37 -2.92
N GLU A 177 10.64 -19.55 -1.70
CA GLU A 177 10.28 -20.67 -0.82
C GLU A 177 9.08 -20.33 0.05
N VAL A 178 7.98 -21.07 -0.10
CA VAL A 178 6.81 -21.01 0.76
C VAL A 178 7.00 -21.95 1.94
N ARG A 179 6.91 -21.45 3.16
CA ARG A 179 7.20 -22.18 4.38
C ARG A 179 5.93 -22.54 5.14
N ALA A 180 5.99 -23.63 5.93
CA ALA A 180 4.83 -24.14 6.66
C ALA A 180 4.34 -23.21 7.78
N VAL A 181 5.26 -22.46 8.41
CA VAL A 181 4.98 -21.48 9.48
C VAL A 181 5.80 -20.21 9.25
N PRO A 182 5.45 -19.05 9.88
CA PRO A 182 6.11 -17.76 9.65
C PRO A 182 7.47 -17.66 10.34
N GLN A 183 8.40 -18.52 9.93
CA GLN A 183 9.77 -18.59 10.43
C GLN A 183 10.75 -18.91 9.31
N ALA A 184 11.90 -18.26 9.29
CA ALA A 184 12.90 -18.38 8.22
C ALA A 184 13.46 -19.79 8.04
N ASN A 185 13.52 -20.60 9.09
CA ASN A 185 14.04 -21.97 9.08
C ASN A 185 12.95 -23.05 9.06
N ALA A 186 11.68 -22.66 8.87
CA ALA A 186 10.57 -23.60 8.79
C ALA A 186 10.67 -24.52 7.54
N PRO A 187 10.06 -25.72 7.56
CA PRO A 187 10.00 -26.59 6.41
C PRO A 187 9.36 -25.91 5.19
N VAL A 188 9.93 -26.11 4.03
CA VAL A 188 9.41 -25.61 2.75
C VAL A 188 8.25 -26.51 2.30
N VAL A 189 7.09 -25.91 2.05
CA VAL A 189 5.89 -26.61 1.54
C VAL A 189 5.80 -26.57 0.03
N GLU A 190 6.37 -25.52 -0.58
CA GLU A 190 6.44 -25.37 -2.05
C GLU A 190 7.52 -24.35 -2.43
N LYS A 191 8.12 -24.54 -3.61
CA LYS A 191 8.97 -23.53 -4.26
C LYS A 191 8.19 -22.95 -5.44
N LEU A 192 8.12 -21.64 -5.47
CA LEU A 192 7.45 -20.91 -6.54
C LEU A 192 8.49 -20.37 -7.50
N GLY A 193 8.18 -20.48 -8.79
CA GLY A 193 8.89 -19.74 -9.83
C GLY A 193 8.40 -18.29 -9.91
N SER A 194 8.81 -17.59 -10.97
CA SER A 194 8.36 -16.21 -11.25
C SER A 194 6.91 -16.18 -11.73
N ALA A 195 5.96 -16.32 -10.82
CA ALA A 195 4.52 -16.21 -11.06
C ALA A 195 3.85 -15.48 -9.90
N PHE A 196 2.69 -14.85 -10.18
CA PHE A 196 1.91 -14.22 -9.13
C PHE A 196 1.54 -15.21 -8.04
N VAL A 197 1.60 -14.75 -6.80
CA VAL A 197 1.19 -15.47 -5.61
C VAL A 197 0.06 -14.71 -4.92
N ARG A 198 -0.96 -15.45 -4.47
CA ARG A 198 -2.07 -14.86 -3.74
C ARG A 198 -1.67 -14.56 -2.31
N ILE A 199 -1.81 -13.31 -1.89
CA ILE A 199 -1.62 -12.85 -0.52
C ILE A 199 -2.94 -12.94 0.22
N VAL A 200 -2.93 -13.48 1.44
CA VAL A 200 -4.10 -13.52 2.31
C VAL A 200 -3.88 -12.49 3.41
N ALA A 201 -4.70 -11.45 3.41
CA ALA A 201 -4.65 -10.44 4.46
C ALA A 201 -4.91 -11.08 5.83
N GLU A 202 -4.04 -10.81 6.80
CA GLU A 202 -4.23 -11.18 8.20
C GLU A 202 -4.50 -9.90 8.99
N ASN A 203 -5.60 -9.90 9.75
CA ASN A 203 -5.92 -8.80 10.64
C ASN A 203 -4.98 -8.84 11.85
N GLY A 204 -4.05 -7.92 11.93
CA GLY A 204 -3.13 -7.79 13.05
C GLY A 204 -2.77 -6.33 13.32
N PRO A 205 -2.39 -5.98 14.57
CA PRO A 205 -2.08 -4.60 14.95
C PRO A 205 -0.72 -4.10 14.48
N THR A 206 0.14 -4.96 13.93
CA THR A 206 1.51 -4.65 13.50
C THR A 206 1.76 -5.12 12.08
N ALA A 207 2.65 -4.43 11.37
CA ALA A 207 3.11 -4.85 10.06
C ALA A 207 3.76 -6.26 10.15
N PRO A 208 3.33 -7.22 9.32
CA PRO A 208 3.85 -8.58 9.38
C PRO A 208 5.27 -8.66 8.83
N THR A 209 6.11 -9.51 9.41
CA THR A 209 7.41 -9.90 8.82
C THR A 209 7.28 -11.05 7.82
N PHE A 210 6.18 -11.78 7.88
CA PHE A 210 5.81 -12.84 6.96
C PHE A 210 4.40 -12.62 6.44
N LEU A 211 4.21 -12.85 5.15
CA LEU A 211 2.90 -12.83 4.49
C LEU A 211 2.37 -14.26 4.38
N ARG A 212 1.11 -14.44 4.71
CA ARG A 212 0.41 -15.69 4.41
C ARG A 212 0.03 -15.70 2.93
N VAL A 213 0.35 -16.78 2.25
CA VAL A 213 0.11 -16.91 0.82
C VAL A 213 -0.60 -18.21 0.46
N VAL A 214 -1.26 -18.19 -0.71
CA VAL A 214 -1.80 -19.39 -1.35
C VAL A 214 -1.01 -19.61 -2.64
N THR A 215 -0.50 -20.82 -2.82
CA THR A 215 0.28 -21.21 -3.99
C THR A 215 -0.62 -21.57 -5.17
N PRO A 216 -0.11 -21.64 -6.41
CA PRO A 216 -0.88 -22.13 -7.55
C PRO A 216 -1.47 -23.54 -7.36
N SER A 217 -0.81 -24.40 -6.57
CA SER A 217 -1.34 -25.73 -6.22
C SER A 217 -2.43 -25.71 -5.16
N GLY A 218 -2.77 -24.54 -4.61
CA GLY A 218 -3.78 -24.36 -3.56
C GLY A 218 -3.28 -24.61 -2.14
N LYS A 219 -1.97 -24.83 -1.95
CA LYS A 219 -1.39 -24.95 -0.61
C LYS A 219 -1.28 -23.57 0.05
N THR A 220 -1.42 -23.54 1.36
CA THR A 220 -1.21 -22.34 2.16
C THR A 220 0.15 -22.42 2.86
N GLY A 221 0.83 -21.30 2.94
CA GLY A 221 2.09 -21.18 3.68
C GLY A 221 2.48 -19.71 3.87
N PHE A 222 3.75 -19.50 4.19
CA PHE A 222 4.27 -18.19 4.56
C PHE A 222 5.53 -17.86 3.77
N VAL A 223 5.66 -16.59 3.39
CA VAL A 223 6.85 -16.02 2.75
C VAL A 223 7.31 -14.79 3.51
N SER A 224 8.59 -14.45 3.45
CA SER A 224 9.05 -13.16 4.00
C SER A 224 8.40 -12.00 3.24
N VAL A 225 8.01 -10.94 3.95
CA VAL A 225 7.45 -9.73 3.33
C VAL A 225 8.38 -9.15 2.26
N ASP A 226 9.69 -9.20 2.48
CA ASP A 226 10.70 -8.67 1.55
C ASP A 226 10.90 -9.53 0.30
N SER A 227 10.30 -10.72 0.23
CA SER A 227 10.43 -11.64 -0.91
C SER A 227 9.32 -11.54 -1.94
N VAL A 228 8.30 -10.71 -1.67
CA VAL A 228 7.15 -10.49 -2.55
C VAL A 228 6.88 -9.00 -2.68
N ALA A 229 6.83 -8.51 -3.91
CA ALA A 229 6.44 -7.14 -4.19
C ALA A 229 4.97 -7.03 -4.60
N PRO A 230 4.26 -6.00 -4.17
CA PRO A 230 2.91 -5.70 -4.63
C PRO A 230 2.93 -5.17 -6.07
N ILE A 231 1.75 -5.08 -6.68
CA ILE A 231 1.52 -4.44 -7.99
C ILE A 231 0.65 -3.21 -7.84
N GLY A 232 0.75 -2.29 -8.79
CA GLY A 232 -0.04 -1.05 -8.75
C GLY A 232 0.44 -0.08 -7.68
N ASN A 233 1.74 -0.06 -7.41
CA ASN A 233 2.34 0.88 -6.47
C ASN A 233 2.24 2.32 -6.97
N ASP A 234 2.20 3.24 -6.02
CA ASP A 234 2.52 4.63 -6.30
C ASP A 234 3.92 4.76 -6.89
N GLN A 235 4.12 5.68 -7.84
CA GLN A 235 5.37 5.83 -8.55
C GLN A 235 5.86 7.27 -8.51
N ILE A 236 7.15 7.46 -8.25
CA ILE A 236 7.83 8.71 -8.53
C ILE A 236 8.39 8.68 -9.95
N CYS A 237 8.23 9.75 -10.70
CA CYS A 237 8.62 9.78 -12.08
C CYS A 237 9.76 10.79 -12.31
N TYR A 238 10.73 10.37 -13.09
CA TYR A 238 11.94 11.08 -13.37
C TYR A 238 11.97 11.51 -14.83
N VAL A 239 12.60 12.65 -15.09
CA VAL A 239 12.94 13.14 -16.44
C VAL A 239 14.43 13.41 -16.49
N LYS A 240 15.04 13.24 -17.66
CA LYS A 240 16.46 13.51 -17.86
C LYS A 240 16.62 14.64 -18.88
N ASP A 241 17.29 15.70 -18.49
CA ASP A 241 17.64 16.84 -19.34
C ASP A 241 19.16 17.04 -19.42
N ALA A 242 19.62 18.16 -19.99
CA ALA A 242 21.03 18.48 -20.09
C ALA A 242 21.72 18.67 -18.72
N SER A 243 20.97 18.96 -17.64
CA SER A 243 21.47 19.10 -16.28
C SER A 243 21.50 17.77 -15.51
N GLY A 244 20.97 16.69 -16.08
CA GLY A 244 20.89 15.37 -15.48
C GLY A 244 19.46 14.94 -15.13
N TRP A 245 19.35 14.03 -14.17
CA TRP A 245 18.08 13.50 -13.69
C TRP A 245 17.35 14.49 -12.77
N LYS A 246 16.03 14.57 -12.89
CA LYS A 246 15.14 15.36 -12.05
C LYS A 246 13.87 14.58 -11.73
N ILE A 247 13.28 14.80 -10.57
CA ILE A 247 11.91 14.37 -10.29
C ILE A 247 10.99 15.24 -11.16
N GLY A 248 10.27 14.62 -12.09
CA GLY A 248 9.35 15.27 -13.00
C GLY A 248 7.89 15.13 -12.62
N GLY A 249 7.55 14.14 -11.79
CA GLY A 249 6.16 13.89 -11.43
C GLY A 249 5.95 12.76 -10.44
N TYR A 250 4.69 12.49 -10.20
CA TYR A 250 4.21 11.44 -9.32
C TYR A 250 2.93 10.82 -9.89
N ILE A 251 2.81 9.51 -9.78
CA ILE A 251 1.61 8.75 -10.15
C ILE A 251 1.12 8.05 -8.89
N GLY A 252 -0.10 8.32 -8.46
CA GLY A 252 -0.67 7.72 -7.26
C GLY A 252 -1.16 8.75 -6.25
N GLY A 253 -1.20 8.35 -5.00
CA GLY A 253 -1.82 9.09 -3.91
C GLY A 253 -3.32 8.85 -3.91
N GLY A 254 -3.76 7.79 -3.24
CA GLY A 254 -5.15 7.56 -2.89
C GLY A 254 -5.73 8.79 -2.20
N ASP A 255 -7.05 8.95 -2.18
CA ASP A 255 -7.66 10.02 -1.40
C ASP A 255 -7.23 9.84 0.05
N ALA A 256 -6.32 10.70 0.52
CA ALA A 256 -6.09 10.87 1.95
C ALA A 256 -7.43 11.37 2.51
N GLN A 257 -8.17 10.45 3.11
CA GLN A 257 -9.38 10.74 3.88
C GLN A 257 -9.00 11.39 5.20
#